data_01ffd2fc59a9c129d59d2fb7ebb235fb
#
_entry.id   01ffd2fc59a9c129d59d2fb7ebb235fb
#
_cell.length_a   1.000
_cell.length_b   1.000
_cell.length_c   1.000
_cell.angle_alpha   90.00
_cell.angle_beta   90.00
_cell.angle_gamma   90.00
#
_symmetry.space_group_name_H-M   'P 1'
#
loop_
_entity.id
_entity.type
_entity.pdbx_description
1 polymer ?
#
loop_
_entity_poly.entity_id
_entity_poly.type
_entity_poly.pdbx_seq_one_letter_code
_entity_poly.pdbx_strand_id
1 'polypeptide(L)'
;MKRIDCFEAIAGSITDELVITNLANTANEWRAVRNHEGNLYFVGMGMVTPYAFGLSMALPNRKVIAFDGDGGILFDLSILGTIAQTGPSNLCVVVLDNEGYISTGKGSHTSSLSSGIIDIAGVARASGITNVHEVNTVDDFVGVVKNAMEGDTGPTVIIAKINNEQAFVGTSLMDGKENKYRFVRYIEETENKIILKPSAREHGEPPKADPVFSSINEDDSFGEILFDGLQENQVNFVVGLPCSGFANTIRRCLDAQSIQYVPVANEGTGVGICAGAWLGGMTPAAIMENLGLYASTYQLMRGHYTFGIPLLLISEYRGDAGETEFFGDSGDMTEPWLNASRINYRLIRDLHELKPSIRDGLRWMNFGLRPYNILVSFDLTRPMPG
;
A
#
# COMPACT_ATOMS: atom_id res chain seq x y z
N MET A 1 18.49 -22.19 -9.00
CA MET A 1 17.55 -22.19 -10.15
C MET A 1 17.56 -20.85 -10.84
N LYS A 2 17.13 -20.76 -12.11
CA LYS A 2 16.95 -19.46 -12.79
C LYS A 2 15.55 -18.93 -12.52
N ARG A 3 15.40 -17.60 -12.45
CA ARG A 3 14.07 -16.98 -12.24
C ARG A 3 13.13 -17.30 -13.40
N ILE A 4 13.60 -17.26 -14.64
CA ILE A 4 12.77 -17.55 -15.81
C ILE A 4 12.22 -18.99 -15.78
N ASP A 5 13.03 -19.97 -15.38
CA ASP A 5 12.61 -21.37 -15.31
C ASP A 5 11.49 -21.55 -14.26
N CYS A 6 11.58 -20.81 -13.14
CA CYS A 6 10.52 -20.78 -12.12
C CYS A 6 9.21 -20.23 -12.69
N PHE A 7 9.29 -19.13 -13.43
CA PHE A 7 8.12 -18.47 -14.00
C PHE A 7 7.46 -19.32 -15.09
N GLU A 8 8.24 -19.92 -16.00
CA GLU A 8 7.74 -20.84 -17.04
C GLU A 8 7.01 -22.03 -16.41
N ALA A 9 7.56 -22.58 -15.33
CA ALA A 9 6.99 -23.76 -14.69
C ALA A 9 5.65 -23.52 -13.99
N ILE A 10 5.37 -22.26 -13.50
CA ILE A 10 4.12 -21.95 -12.82
C ILE A 10 3.12 -21.21 -13.70
N ALA A 11 3.52 -20.63 -14.83
CA ALA A 11 2.66 -19.74 -15.63
C ALA A 11 1.34 -20.37 -16.04
N GLY A 12 1.32 -21.66 -16.37
CA GLY A 12 0.11 -22.40 -16.72
C GLY A 12 -0.82 -22.69 -15.53
N SER A 13 -0.33 -22.57 -14.31
CA SER A 13 -1.11 -22.78 -13.08
C SER A 13 -1.69 -21.48 -12.53
N ILE A 14 -1.19 -20.33 -12.97
CA ILE A 14 -1.70 -19.03 -12.60
C ILE A 14 -2.78 -18.63 -13.63
N THR A 15 -4.03 -18.72 -13.25
CA THR A 15 -5.17 -18.52 -14.17
C THR A 15 -5.83 -17.16 -13.98
N ASP A 16 -6.40 -16.93 -12.80
CA ASP A 16 -7.16 -15.73 -12.46
C ASP A 16 -6.57 -14.96 -11.27
N GLU A 17 -5.48 -15.48 -10.68
CA GLU A 17 -4.77 -14.81 -9.59
C GLU A 17 -4.23 -13.45 -10.03
N LEU A 18 -4.26 -12.50 -9.11
CA LEU A 18 -3.68 -11.17 -9.31
C LEU A 18 -2.20 -11.19 -8.96
N VAL A 19 -1.36 -10.69 -9.85
CA VAL A 19 0.10 -10.73 -9.66
C VAL A 19 0.67 -9.31 -9.63
N ILE A 20 1.47 -9.02 -8.60
CA ILE A 20 2.23 -7.76 -8.50
C ILE A 20 3.70 -8.08 -8.59
N THR A 21 4.40 -7.42 -9.49
CA THR A 21 5.83 -7.69 -9.73
C THR A 21 6.72 -6.53 -9.34
N ASN A 22 7.89 -6.85 -8.81
CA ASN A 22 8.97 -5.90 -8.64
C ASN A 22 9.45 -5.37 -10.00
N LEU A 23 10.23 -4.30 -9.96
CA LEU A 23 10.79 -3.65 -11.15
C LEU A 23 11.88 -4.50 -11.85
N ALA A 24 12.35 -4.01 -12.99
CA ALA A 24 13.43 -4.57 -13.80
C ALA A 24 13.15 -6.00 -14.30
N ASN A 25 14.11 -6.91 -14.11
CA ASN A 25 14.07 -8.24 -14.71
C ASN A 25 12.91 -9.12 -14.23
N THR A 26 12.47 -8.96 -12.97
CA THR A 26 11.31 -9.69 -12.45
C THR A 26 10.06 -9.38 -13.28
N ALA A 27 9.77 -8.10 -13.51
CA ALA A 27 8.64 -7.69 -14.33
C ALA A 27 8.79 -8.12 -15.79
N ASN A 28 9.98 -7.92 -16.39
CA ASN A 28 10.21 -8.23 -17.79
C ASN A 28 10.08 -9.74 -18.06
N GLU A 29 10.69 -10.57 -17.23
CA GLU A 29 10.66 -12.03 -17.41
C GLU A 29 9.27 -12.59 -17.15
N TRP A 30 8.56 -12.14 -16.07
CA TRP A 30 7.19 -12.57 -15.85
C TRP A 30 6.26 -12.16 -16.99
N ARG A 31 6.42 -10.93 -17.50
CA ARG A 31 5.62 -10.47 -18.65
C ARG A 31 5.92 -11.25 -19.92
N ALA A 32 7.16 -11.64 -20.17
CA ALA A 32 7.51 -12.45 -21.33
C ALA A 32 6.89 -13.84 -21.28
N VAL A 33 6.78 -14.43 -20.09
CA VAL A 33 6.20 -15.76 -19.87
C VAL A 33 4.66 -15.68 -19.79
N ARG A 34 4.11 -14.69 -19.08
CA ARG A 34 2.66 -14.53 -18.87
C ARG A 34 2.28 -13.05 -18.93
N ASN A 35 2.01 -12.53 -20.12
CA ASN A 35 1.43 -11.20 -20.28
C ASN A 35 -0.08 -11.26 -20.09
N HIS A 36 -0.56 -10.83 -18.92
CA HIS A 36 -1.97 -10.90 -18.55
C HIS A 36 -2.43 -9.61 -17.90
N GLU A 37 -3.71 -9.25 -18.02
CA GLU A 37 -4.25 -8.01 -17.47
C GLU A 37 -4.35 -8.02 -15.93
N GLY A 38 -4.48 -9.19 -15.32
CA GLY A 38 -4.37 -9.40 -13.87
C GLY A 38 -2.94 -9.25 -13.30
N ASN A 39 -2.00 -8.70 -14.07
CA ASN A 39 -0.63 -8.42 -13.62
C ASN A 39 -0.40 -6.91 -13.52
N LEU A 40 0.10 -6.47 -12.35
CA LEU A 40 0.64 -5.12 -12.15
C LEU A 40 2.17 -5.18 -12.16
N TYR A 41 2.79 -4.54 -13.14
CA TYR A 41 4.23 -4.63 -13.37
C TYR A 41 4.99 -3.41 -12.85
N PHE A 42 6.29 -3.56 -12.59
CA PHE A 42 7.25 -2.50 -12.29
C PHE A 42 6.95 -1.70 -11.02
N VAL A 43 6.33 -2.32 -10.02
CA VAL A 43 6.16 -1.70 -8.71
C VAL A 43 7.53 -1.54 -8.05
N GLY A 44 7.75 -0.39 -7.39
CA GLY A 44 9.05 -0.04 -6.82
C GLY A 44 9.46 -0.94 -5.64
N MET A 45 10.73 -0.89 -5.31
CA MET A 45 11.28 -1.61 -4.15
C MET A 45 10.55 -1.22 -2.85
N GLY A 46 10.34 -2.18 -1.97
CA GLY A 46 9.63 -1.97 -0.70
C GLY A 46 8.13 -1.69 -0.84
N MET A 47 7.56 -1.84 -2.05
CA MET A 47 6.13 -1.57 -2.27
C MET A 47 5.37 -2.77 -2.85
N VAL A 48 6.05 -3.76 -3.42
CA VAL A 48 5.40 -4.92 -4.05
C VAL A 48 4.57 -5.69 -3.03
N THR A 49 5.20 -6.08 -1.93
CA THR A 49 4.54 -6.81 -0.85
C THR A 49 3.45 -5.97 -0.15
N PRO A 50 3.65 -4.67 0.20
CA PRO A 50 2.58 -3.80 0.70
C PRO A 50 1.39 -3.66 -0.26
N TYR A 51 1.62 -3.51 -1.57
CA TYR A 51 0.55 -3.45 -2.57
C TYR A 51 -0.24 -4.75 -2.62
N ALA A 52 0.47 -5.89 -2.68
CA ALA A 52 -0.17 -7.20 -2.69
C ALA A 52 -0.98 -7.46 -1.41
N PHE A 53 -0.45 -7.05 -0.27
CA PHE A 53 -1.17 -7.14 1.00
C PHE A 53 -2.45 -6.27 0.99
N GLY A 54 -2.36 -5.00 0.63
CA GLY A 54 -3.54 -4.13 0.54
C GLY A 54 -4.59 -4.65 -0.44
N LEU A 55 -4.15 -5.19 -1.58
CA LEU A 55 -5.03 -5.81 -2.57
C LEU A 55 -5.69 -7.07 -2.03
N SER A 56 -4.96 -7.94 -1.31
CA SER A 56 -5.51 -9.14 -0.70
C SER A 56 -6.58 -8.83 0.35
N MET A 57 -6.41 -7.74 1.11
CA MET A 57 -7.41 -7.25 2.06
C MET A 57 -8.68 -6.74 1.37
N ALA A 58 -8.55 -6.11 0.20
CA ALA A 58 -9.68 -5.58 -0.57
C ALA A 58 -10.45 -6.68 -1.33
N LEU A 59 -9.79 -7.78 -1.65
CA LEU A 59 -10.33 -8.90 -2.44
C LEU A 59 -10.08 -10.23 -1.72
N PRO A 60 -10.73 -10.49 -0.58
CA PRO A 60 -10.42 -11.64 0.29
C PRO A 60 -10.67 -13.01 -0.38
N ASN A 61 -11.50 -13.06 -1.40
CA ASN A 61 -11.81 -14.29 -2.16
C ASN A 61 -10.92 -14.48 -3.39
N ARG A 62 -9.99 -13.57 -3.66
CA ARG A 62 -9.08 -13.60 -4.80
C ARG A 62 -7.65 -13.83 -4.36
N LYS A 63 -6.97 -14.81 -4.91
CA LYS A 63 -5.55 -15.04 -4.61
C LYS A 63 -4.70 -13.92 -5.20
N VAL A 64 -3.75 -13.45 -4.41
CA VAL A 64 -2.80 -12.38 -4.75
C VAL A 64 -1.38 -12.87 -4.58
N ILE A 65 -0.57 -12.73 -5.62
CA ILE A 65 0.85 -13.11 -5.62
C ILE A 65 1.71 -11.86 -5.71
N ALA A 66 2.66 -11.71 -4.81
CA ALA A 66 3.73 -10.74 -4.87
C ALA A 66 5.01 -11.42 -5.37
N PHE A 67 5.54 -11.03 -6.53
CA PHE A 67 6.90 -11.37 -6.94
C PHE A 67 7.84 -10.24 -6.55
N ASP A 68 8.38 -10.33 -5.34
CA ASP A 68 9.35 -9.35 -4.82
C ASP A 68 10.78 -9.87 -4.97
N GLY A 69 11.77 -9.05 -4.72
CA GLY A 69 13.17 -9.44 -4.64
C GLY A 69 13.69 -9.36 -3.21
N ASP A 70 14.85 -9.98 -2.93
CA ASP A 70 15.55 -9.85 -1.66
C ASP A 70 15.78 -8.38 -1.27
N GLY A 71 16.28 -7.56 -2.18
CA GLY A 71 16.44 -6.13 -1.95
C GLY A 71 15.13 -5.38 -1.78
N GLY A 72 14.02 -5.86 -2.38
CA GLY A 72 12.69 -5.28 -2.23
C GLY A 72 12.12 -5.51 -0.85
N ILE A 73 12.12 -6.75 -0.37
CA ILE A 73 11.62 -7.09 0.97
C ILE A 73 12.50 -6.52 2.08
N LEU A 74 13.82 -6.47 1.87
CA LEU A 74 14.76 -5.86 2.83
C LEU A 74 14.61 -4.35 2.93
N PHE A 75 14.08 -3.69 1.91
CA PHE A 75 13.77 -2.26 1.94
C PHE A 75 12.64 -1.95 2.93
N ASP A 76 11.70 -2.89 3.12
CA ASP A 76 10.57 -2.74 4.04
C ASP A 76 10.24 -4.08 4.72
N LEU A 77 11.09 -4.50 5.66
CA LEU A 77 10.84 -5.69 6.47
C LEU A 77 9.65 -5.57 7.41
N SER A 78 9.22 -4.35 7.72
CA SER A 78 8.13 -4.09 8.66
C SER A 78 6.79 -4.66 8.20
N ILE A 79 6.60 -4.80 6.89
CA ILE A 79 5.40 -5.40 6.31
C ILE A 79 5.16 -6.85 6.80
N LEU A 80 6.22 -7.60 7.10
CA LEU A 80 6.09 -8.98 7.58
C LEU A 80 5.34 -9.06 8.93
N GLY A 81 5.58 -8.08 9.82
CA GLY A 81 4.84 -7.97 11.08
C GLY A 81 3.35 -7.66 10.86
N THR A 82 3.04 -6.76 9.93
CA THR A 82 1.65 -6.42 9.55
C THR A 82 0.94 -7.64 8.92
N ILE A 83 1.62 -8.38 8.04
CA ILE A 83 1.08 -9.62 7.45
C ILE A 83 0.80 -10.67 8.54
N ALA A 84 1.74 -10.87 9.46
CA ALA A 84 1.58 -11.84 10.55
C ALA A 84 0.40 -11.50 11.46
N GLN A 85 0.24 -10.22 11.82
CA GLN A 85 -0.83 -9.75 12.68
C GLN A 85 -2.21 -9.87 12.03
N THR A 86 -2.30 -9.65 10.71
CA THR A 86 -3.58 -9.63 9.99
C THR A 86 -3.96 -11.01 9.43
N GLY A 87 -2.99 -11.79 8.99
CA GLY A 87 -3.14 -13.17 8.55
C GLY A 87 -3.99 -13.38 7.28
N PRO A 88 -3.85 -12.62 6.18
CA PRO A 88 -4.69 -12.79 4.99
C PRO A 88 -4.44 -14.17 4.34
N SER A 89 -5.48 -15.01 4.22
CA SER A 89 -5.35 -16.39 3.71
C SER A 89 -5.11 -16.47 2.19
N ASN A 90 -5.29 -15.37 1.50
CA ASN A 90 -5.23 -15.27 0.04
C ASN A 90 -3.94 -14.61 -0.48
N LEU A 91 -2.97 -14.32 0.38
CA LEU A 91 -1.71 -13.67 0.02
C LEU A 91 -0.56 -14.68 -0.09
N CYS A 92 0.14 -14.67 -1.23
CA CYS A 92 1.40 -15.39 -1.45
C CYS A 92 2.51 -14.39 -1.78
N VAL A 93 3.52 -14.29 -0.92
CA VAL A 93 4.72 -13.48 -1.14
C VAL A 93 5.85 -14.39 -1.58
N VAL A 94 6.34 -14.22 -2.79
CA VAL A 94 7.51 -14.92 -3.34
C VAL A 94 8.67 -13.94 -3.39
N VAL A 95 9.66 -14.16 -2.56
CA VAL A 95 10.92 -13.42 -2.56
C VAL A 95 11.91 -14.15 -3.46
N LEU A 96 12.22 -13.56 -4.61
CA LEU A 96 13.22 -14.06 -5.56
C LEU A 96 14.61 -13.63 -5.06
N ASP A 97 15.22 -14.48 -4.26
CA ASP A 97 16.47 -14.19 -3.56
C ASP A 97 17.67 -14.63 -4.39
N ASN A 98 18.31 -13.67 -5.02
CA ASN A 98 19.56 -13.85 -5.77
C ASN A 98 20.80 -13.33 -5.03
N GLU A 99 20.64 -12.90 -3.80
CA GLU A 99 21.70 -12.39 -2.92
C GLU A 99 22.46 -11.20 -3.53
N GLY A 100 21.77 -10.35 -4.30
CA GLY A 100 22.45 -9.22 -4.92
C GLY A 100 21.59 -8.30 -5.77
N TYR A 101 22.12 -7.09 -5.98
CA TYR A 101 21.56 -6.11 -6.91
C TYR A 101 22.23 -6.23 -8.29
N ILE A 102 21.60 -6.95 -9.21
CA ILE A 102 22.16 -7.22 -10.55
C ILE A 102 22.52 -5.92 -11.31
N SER A 103 21.76 -4.85 -11.06
CA SER A 103 22.00 -3.53 -11.68
C SER A 103 23.35 -2.90 -11.28
N THR A 104 23.98 -3.37 -10.21
CA THR A 104 25.29 -2.84 -9.75
C THR A 104 26.49 -3.49 -10.44
N GLY A 105 26.27 -4.44 -11.34
CA GLY A 105 27.29 -5.06 -12.20
C GLY A 105 27.53 -6.53 -11.93
N LYS A 106 28.30 -7.16 -12.84
CA LYS A 106 28.65 -8.59 -12.73
C LYS A 106 29.50 -8.85 -11.50
N GLY A 107 29.10 -9.83 -10.68
CA GLY A 107 29.88 -10.29 -9.52
C GLY A 107 29.55 -9.58 -8.21
N SER A 108 28.51 -8.76 -8.15
CA SER A 108 28.07 -8.08 -6.93
C SER A 108 27.21 -8.99 -6.02
N HIS A 109 27.69 -10.20 -5.73
CA HIS A 109 27.02 -11.09 -4.78
C HIS A 109 26.88 -10.50 -3.37
N THR A 110 27.67 -9.47 -3.07
CA THR A 110 27.67 -8.79 -1.78
C THR A 110 26.87 -7.49 -1.79
N SER A 111 26.13 -7.19 -2.85
CA SER A 111 25.35 -5.94 -2.94
C SER A 111 24.04 -5.98 -2.16
N SER A 112 23.54 -7.15 -1.79
CA SER A 112 22.36 -7.33 -0.95
C SER A 112 22.74 -7.79 0.46
N LEU A 113 22.00 -7.34 1.45
CA LEU A 113 22.16 -7.79 2.85
C LEU A 113 21.78 -9.27 3.05
N SER A 114 21.03 -9.89 2.11
CA SER A 114 20.74 -11.33 2.11
C SER A 114 21.95 -12.20 1.81
N SER A 115 23.02 -11.60 1.28
CA SER A 115 24.27 -12.27 0.92
C SER A 115 25.08 -12.68 2.16
N GLY A 116 24.64 -13.73 2.84
CA GLY A 116 25.40 -14.42 3.89
C GLY A 116 25.14 -13.97 5.34
N ILE A 117 24.29 -12.95 5.59
CA ILE A 117 24.02 -12.47 6.95
C ILE A 117 22.54 -12.55 7.30
N ILE A 118 21.66 -11.99 6.48
CA ILE A 118 20.23 -11.94 6.80
C ILE A 118 19.52 -13.16 6.25
N ASP A 119 18.97 -13.95 7.15
CA ASP A 119 18.02 -15.03 6.84
C ASP A 119 16.60 -14.44 6.74
N ILE A 120 16.16 -14.14 5.51
CA ILE A 120 14.82 -13.57 5.25
C ILE A 120 13.73 -14.55 5.69
N ALA A 121 13.90 -15.86 5.49
CA ALA A 121 12.94 -16.86 5.94
C ALA A 121 12.85 -16.90 7.47
N GLY A 122 13.99 -16.82 8.15
CA GLY A 122 14.07 -16.69 9.61
C GLY A 122 13.38 -15.42 10.12
N VAL A 123 13.58 -14.28 9.47
CA VAL A 123 12.89 -13.02 9.81
C VAL A 123 11.38 -13.16 9.64
N ALA A 124 10.91 -13.75 8.53
CA ALA A 124 9.48 -13.95 8.31
C ALA A 124 8.85 -14.83 9.41
N ARG A 125 9.52 -15.93 9.79
CA ARG A 125 9.08 -16.80 10.90
C ARG A 125 9.10 -16.06 12.25
N ALA A 126 10.16 -15.32 12.52
CA ALA A 126 10.29 -14.52 13.76
C ALA A 126 9.23 -13.40 13.84
N SER A 127 8.74 -12.91 12.71
CA SER A 127 7.63 -11.95 12.64
C SER A 127 6.26 -12.60 12.96
N GLY A 128 6.19 -13.92 13.07
CA GLY A 128 4.96 -14.63 13.39
C GLY A 128 4.25 -15.31 12.20
N ILE A 129 4.84 -15.28 11.01
CA ILE A 129 4.29 -15.99 9.84
C ILE A 129 4.67 -17.46 9.96
N THR A 130 3.66 -18.34 9.98
CA THR A 130 3.86 -19.79 10.18
C THR A 130 4.11 -20.54 8.87
N ASN A 131 3.56 -20.09 7.76
CA ASN A 131 3.68 -20.71 6.45
C ASN A 131 4.82 -20.10 5.63
N VAL A 132 6.06 -20.45 6.01
CA VAL A 132 7.28 -19.92 5.40
C VAL A 132 8.12 -21.06 4.83
N HIS A 133 8.40 -20.99 3.53
CA HIS A 133 9.17 -21.97 2.78
C HIS A 133 10.45 -21.37 2.20
N GLU A 134 11.52 -22.13 2.20
CA GLU A 134 12.73 -21.83 1.46
C GLU A 134 12.93 -22.94 0.41
N VAL A 135 13.09 -22.55 -0.85
CA VAL A 135 13.19 -23.48 -1.99
C VAL A 135 14.37 -23.13 -2.89
N ASN A 136 15.03 -24.16 -3.42
CA ASN A 136 16.21 -24.01 -4.27
C ASN A 136 16.15 -24.85 -5.56
N THR A 137 15.06 -25.61 -5.77
CA THR A 137 14.76 -26.32 -7.00
C THR A 137 13.46 -25.82 -7.64
N VAL A 138 13.33 -25.95 -8.94
CA VAL A 138 12.11 -25.55 -9.67
C VAL A 138 10.91 -26.41 -9.23
N ASP A 139 11.12 -27.69 -9.02
CA ASP A 139 10.05 -28.62 -8.63
C ASP A 139 9.47 -28.26 -7.24
N ASP A 140 10.34 -27.99 -6.24
CA ASP A 140 9.91 -27.54 -4.92
C ASP A 140 9.17 -26.20 -5.03
N PHE A 141 9.69 -25.26 -5.82
CA PHE A 141 9.06 -23.98 -6.06
C PHE A 141 7.64 -24.14 -6.62
N VAL A 142 7.47 -24.96 -7.65
CA VAL A 142 6.17 -25.27 -8.25
C VAL A 142 5.22 -25.88 -7.22
N GLY A 143 5.70 -26.84 -6.45
CA GLY A 143 4.89 -27.52 -5.44
C GLY A 143 4.36 -26.55 -4.38
N VAL A 144 5.24 -25.68 -3.85
CA VAL A 144 4.84 -24.73 -2.80
C VAL A 144 3.92 -23.63 -3.34
N VAL A 145 4.18 -23.09 -4.55
CA VAL A 145 3.31 -22.08 -5.16
C VAL A 145 1.91 -22.65 -5.43
N LYS A 146 1.80 -23.86 -6.01
CA LYS A 146 0.51 -24.51 -6.22
C LYS A 146 -0.26 -24.71 -4.92
N ASN A 147 0.39 -25.24 -3.89
CA ASN A 147 -0.22 -25.40 -2.58
C ASN A 147 -0.74 -24.08 -1.99
N ALA A 148 0.00 -22.98 -2.18
CA ALA A 148 -0.42 -21.65 -1.73
C ALA A 148 -1.65 -21.13 -2.52
N MET A 149 -1.78 -21.49 -3.81
CA MET A 149 -2.94 -21.09 -4.62
C MET A 149 -4.19 -21.91 -4.30
N GLU A 150 -4.03 -23.19 -4.04
CA GLU A 150 -5.14 -24.12 -3.75
C GLU A 150 -5.61 -24.07 -2.28
N GLY A 151 -4.72 -23.72 -1.36
CA GLY A 151 -4.98 -23.72 0.09
C GLY A 151 -5.47 -22.39 0.65
N ASP A 152 -6.11 -22.46 1.83
CA ASP A 152 -6.52 -21.27 2.63
C ASP A 152 -5.79 -21.26 4.00
N THR A 153 -4.54 -21.69 4.02
CA THR A 153 -3.76 -21.92 5.25
C THR A 153 -3.14 -20.66 5.86
N GLY A 154 -3.53 -19.46 5.41
CA GLY A 154 -2.96 -18.18 5.85
C GLY A 154 -1.92 -17.64 4.86
N PRO A 155 -1.31 -16.48 5.17
CA PRO A 155 -0.33 -15.90 4.26
C PRO A 155 0.86 -16.83 4.08
N THR A 156 1.25 -17.04 2.82
CA THR A 156 2.41 -17.87 2.48
C THR A 156 3.58 -16.96 2.07
N VAL A 157 4.76 -17.22 2.64
CA VAL A 157 6.00 -16.56 2.26
C VAL A 157 6.98 -17.59 1.72
N ILE A 158 7.44 -17.41 0.48
CA ILE A 158 8.33 -18.35 -0.21
C ILE A 158 9.63 -17.60 -0.52
N ILE A 159 10.75 -18.06 0.05
CA ILE A 159 12.08 -17.56 -0.31
C ILE A 159 12.64 -18.49 -1.37
N ALA A 160 12.62 -18.02 -2.61
CA ALA A 160 13.10 -18.78 -3.76
C ALA A 160 14.57 -18.41 -4.05
N LYS A 161 15.50 -19.30 -3.72
CA LYS A 161 16.93 -19.12 -3.95
C LYS A 161 17.23 -19.28 -5.44
N ILE A 162 17.48 -18.18 -6.12
CA ILE A 162 17.78 -18.12 -7.56
C ILE A 162 19.22 -17.70 -7.81
N ASN A 163 19.73 -18.02 -8.98
CA ASN A 163 21.04 -17.52 -9.43
C ASN A 163 20.90 -16.13 -10.10
N ASN A 164 22.04 -15.53 -10.45
CA ASN A 164 22.11 -14.22 -11.08
C ASN A 164 21.97 -14.24 -12.62
N GLU A 165 21.61 -15.39 -13.21
CA GLU A 165 21.38 -15.47 -14.64
C GLU A 165 20.09 -14.73 -15.03
N GLN A 166 20.21 -13.94 -16.11
CA GLN A 166 19.09 -13.16 -16.64
C GLN A 166 18.68 -13.72 -17.99
N ALA A 167 17.38 -13.83 -18.22
CA ALA A 167 16.88 -14.09 -19.55
C ALA A 167 16.93 -12.81 -20.40
N PHE A 168 17.37 -12.93 -21.64
CA PHE A 168 17.35 -11.81 -22.59
C PHE A 168 15.94 -11.65 -23.18
N VAL A 169 15.04 -11.08 -22.38
CA VAL A 169 13.67 -10.74 -22.79
C VAL A 169 13.54 -9.25 -23.06
N GLY A 170 12.64 -8.87 -23.96
CA GLY A 170 12.40 -7.47 -24.27
C GLY A 170 11.91 -6.67 -23.05
N THR A 171 12.37 -5.42 -22.94
CA THR A 171 11.87 -4.49 -21.93
C THR A 171 10.53 -3.92 -22.36
N SER A 172 9.57 -3.84 -21.42
CA SER A 172 8.31 -3.18 -21.67
C SER A 172 8.46 -1.66 -21.62
N LEU A 173 7.84 -0.98 -22.58
CA LEU A 173 7.68 0.48 -22.57
C LEU A 173 6.37 0.91 -21.87
N MET A 174 5.70 0.01 -21.14
CA MET A 174 4.42 0.31 -20.51
C MET A 174 4.56 1.41 -19.47
N ASP A 175 3.77 2.47 -19.62
CA ASP A 175 3.63 3.53 -18.62
C ASP A 175 2.93 2.99 -17.36
N GLY A 176 3.29 3.51 -16.18
CA GLY A 176 2.71 3.07 -14.90
C GLY A 176 1.20 3.32 -14.84
N LYS A 177 0.71 4.41 -15.41
CA LYS A 177 -0.73 4.73 -15.44
C LYS A 177 -1.49 3.79 -16.38
N GLU A 178 -0.94 3.51 -17.57
CA GLU A 178 -1.50 2.52 -18.49
C GLU A 178 -1.59 1.15 -17.82
N ASN A 179 -0.52 0.72 -17.18
CA ASN A 179 -0.46 -0.53 -16.43
C ASN A 179 -1.55 -0.61 -15.35
N LYS A 180 -1.68 0.45 -14.54
CA LYS A 180 -2.73 0.55 -13.53
C LYS A 180 -4.14 0.49 -14.14
N TYR A 181 -4.39 1.21 -15.23
CA TYR A 181 -5.73 1.19 -15.86
C TYR A 181 -6.12 -0.19 -16.39
N ARG A 182 -5.19 -0.90 -17.04
CA ARG A 182 -5.43 -2.27 -17.50
C ARG A 182 -5.75 -3.20 -16.33
N PHE A 183 -4.93 -3.13 -15.29
CA PHE A 183 -5.09 -3.95 -14.08
C PHE A 183 -6.41 -3.67 -13.35
N VAL A 184 -6.76 -2.40 -13.15
CA VAL A 184 -8.01 -2.02 -12.48
C VAL A 184 -9.23 -2.43 -13.28
N ARG A 185 -9.24 -2.23 -14.61
CA ARG A 185 -10.35 -2.66 -15.46
C ARG A 185 -10.56 -4.16 -15.43
N TYR A 186 -9.48 -4.93 -15.42
CA TYR A 186 -9.57 -6.37 -15.25
C TYR A 186 -10.24 -6.76 -13.92
N ILE A 187 -9.89 -6.07 -12.82
CA ILE A 187 -10.53 -6.28 -11.53
C ILE A 187 -12.01 -5.84 -11.58
N GLU A 188 -12.33 -4.69 -12.17
CA GLU A 188 -13.71 -4.23 -12.32
C GLU A 188 -14.59 -5.25 -13.05
N GLU A 189 -14.08 -5.82 -14.13
CA GLU A 189 -14.78 -6.83 -14.94
C GLU A 189 -14.94 -8.16 -14.19
N THR A 190 -13.88 -8.65 -13.56
CA THR A 190 -13.89 -9.98 -12.92
C THR A 190 -14.55 -10.00 -11.54
N GLU A 191 -14.53 -8.87 -10.81
CA GLU A 191 -15.14 -8.73 -9.49
C GLU A 191 -16.51 -8.02 -9.51
N ASN A 192 -16.97 -7.60 -10.69
CA ASN A 192 -18.20 -6.81 -10.85
C ASN A 192 -18.24 -5.58 -9.93
N LYS A 193 -17.16 -4.82 -9.89
CA LYS A 193 -16.95 -3.62 -9.05
C LYS A 193 -16.73 -2.39 -9.92
N ILE A 194 -16.97 -1.20 -9.37
CA ILE A 194 -16.62 0.09 -9.98
C ILE A 194 -15.54 0.73 -9.10
N ILE A 195 -14.32 0.80 -9.60
CA ILE A 195 -13.15 1.38 -8.93
C ILE A 195 -12.82 2.75 -9.54
N LEU A 196 -12.75 2.79 -10.87
CA LEU A 196 -12.57 4.02 -11.63
C LEU A 196 -13.92 4.73 -11.72
N LYS A 197 -14.18 5.65 -10.78
CA LYS A 197 -15.46 6.37 -10.73
C LYS A 197 -15.57 7.30 -11.94
N PRO A 198 -16.58 7.13 -12.81
CA PRO A 198 -16.81 8.06 -13.90
C PRO A 198 -17.14 9.45 -13.35
N SER A 199 -16.80 10.52 -14.10
CA SER A 199 -17.25 11.84 -13.71
C SER A 199 -18.78 11.89 -13.81
N ALA A 200 -19.43 12.58 -12.88
CA ALA A 200 -20.89 12.73 -12.87
C ALA A 200 -21.47 13.38 -14.16
N ARG A 201 -20.60 13.96 -15.00
CA ARG A 201 -20.97 14.61 -16.25
C ARG A 201 -21.06 13.63 -17.43
N GLU A 202 -20.45 12.46 -17.36
CA GLU A 202 -20.40 11.51 -18.48
C GLU A 202 -21.72 10.80 -18.73
N HIS A 203 -22.60 10.74 -17.75
CA HIS A 203 -23.86 9.97 -17.83
C HIS A 203 -25.13 10.83 -17.79
N GLY A 204 -25.00 12.15 -17.83
CA GLY A 204 -26.20 13.03 -17.79
C GLY A 204 -27.00 12.97 -16.49
N GLU A 205 -26.50 12.26 -15.48
CA GLU A 205 -27.12 12.22 -14.17
C GLU A 205 -26.84 13.53 -13.40
N PRO A 206 -27.83 14.04 -12.67
CA PRO A 206 -27.57 15.18 -11.79
C PRO A 206 -26.50 14.78 -10.76
N PRO A 207 -25.62 15.73 -10.37
CA PRO A 207 -24.66 15.44 -9.32
C PRO A 207 -25.39 14.92 -8.09
N LYS A 208 -24.88 13.81 -7.51
CA LYS A 208 -25.43 13.30 -6.24
C LYS A 208 -25.40 14.43 -5.22
N ALA A 209 -26.48 14.57 -4.48
CA ALA A 209 -26.54 15.54 -3.37
C ALA A 209 -25.33 15.33 -2.44
N ASP A 210 -24.84 16.43 -1.90
CA ASP A 210 -23.79 16.36 -0.88
C ASP A 210 -24.26 15.51 0.28
N PRO A 211 -23.37 14.68 0.88
CA PRO A 211 -23.72 13.97 2.08
C PRO A 211 -24.15 14.97 3.17
N VAL A 212 -25.24 14.64 3.84
CA VAL A 212 -25.66 15.38 5.02
C VAL A 212 -24.84 14.80 6.18
N PHE A 213 -23.97 15.61 6.74
CA PHE A 213 -23.15 15.21 7.86
C PHE A 213 -23.96 15.31 9.18
N SER A 214 -23.69 14.40 10.10
CA SER A 214 -24.21 14.52 11.47
C SER A 214 -23.69 15.80 12.13
N SER A 215 -24.49 16.38 13.02
CA SER A 215 -24.08 17.56 13.80
C SER A 215 -22.88 17.24 14.69
N ILE A 216 -22.03 18.21 14.87
CA ILE A 216 -20.92 18.18 15.83
C ILE A 216 -21.41 18.88 17.11
N ASN A 217 -21.31 18.19 18.25
CA ASN A 217 -21.64 18.75 19.56
C ASN A 217 -20.38 19.35 20.20
N GLU A 218 -20.54 20.25 21.15
CA GLU A 218 -19.43 20.89 21.87
C GLU A 218 -18.52 19.88 22.60
N ASP A 219 -19.08 18.76 23.04
CA ASP A 219 -18.39 17.71 23.80
C ASP A 219 -17.70 16.66 22.88
N ASP A 220 -17.93 16.70 21.57
CA ASP A 220 -17.37 15.72 20.64
C ASP A 220 -15.86 15.93 20.48
N SER A 221 -15.07 14.90 20.74
CA SER A 221 -13.62 14.93 20.55
C SER A 221 -13.23 14.90 19.07
N PHE A 222 -12.05 15.43 18.75
CA PHE A 222 -11.46 15.31 17.41
C PHE A 222 -11.55 13.88 16.84
N GLY A 223 -11.19 12.87 17.66
CA GLY A 223 -11.19 11.48 17.21
C GLY A 223 -12.57 10.93 16.88
N GLU A 224 -13.62 11.42 17.52
CA GLU A 224 -15.02 11.08 17.21
C GLU A 224 -15.46 11.72 15.92
N ILE A 225 -15.23 13.01 15.79
CA ILE A 225 -15.58 13.78 14.59
C ILE A 225 -14.83 13.22 13.35
N LEU A 226 -13.56 12.87 13.52
CA LEU A 226 -12.79 12.25 12.42
C LEU A 226 -13.34 10.89 12.03
N PHE A 227 -13.61 10.00 13.00
CA PHE A 227 -14.19 8.69 12.74
C PHE A 227 -15.54 8.81 11.99
N ASP A 228 -16.45 9.64 12.50
CA ASP A 228 -17.74 9.88 11.87
C ASP A 228 -17.57 10.47 10.46
N GLY A 229 -16.65 11.42 10.30
CA GLY A 229 -16.35 12.02 9.00
C GLY A 229 -15.81 11.01 7.99
N LEU A 230 -14.96 10.07 8.41
CA LEU A 230 -14.48 8.99 7.58
C LEU A 230 -15.62 8.06 7.16
N GLN A 231 -16.45 7.63 8.11
CA GLN A 231 -17.58 6.73 7.88
C GLN A 231 -18.65 7.36 6.97
N GLU A 232 -19.06 8.58 7.24
CA GLU A 232 -20.06 9.32 6.46
C GLU A 232 -19.60 9.58 5.03
N ASN A 233 -18.30 9.69 4.82
CA ASN A 233 -17.67 9.81 3.50
C ASN A 233 -17.28 8.47 2.85
N GLN A 234 -17.74 7.34 3.41
CA GLN A 234 -17.52 5.99 2.87
C GLN A 234 -16.03 5.56 2.80
N VAL A 235 -15.18 6.14 3.64
CA VAL A 235 -13.86 5.59 3.90
C VAL A 235 -14.06 4.29 4.67
N ASN A 236 -13.55 3.18 4.15
CA ASN A 236 -13.78 1.84 4.71
C ASN A 236 -12.47 1.12 5.09
N PHE A 237 -11.33 1.77 4.88
CA PHE A 237 -10.01 1.22 5.16
C PHE A 237 -9.09 2.32 5.67
N VAL A 238 -8.51 2.14 6.85
CA VAL A 238 -7.59 3.10 7.47
C VAL A 238 -6.31 2.39 7.83
N VAL A 239 -5.19 3.00 7.46
CA VAL A 239 -3.85 2.51 7.80
C VAL A 239 -3.12 3.59 8.58
N GLY A 240 -2.37 3.22 9.61
CA GLY A 240 -1.56 4.18 10.33
C GLY A 240 -0.54 3.56 11.27
N LEU A 241 0.58 4.27 11.47
CA LEU A 241 1.44 4.07 12.62
C LEU A 241 0.73 4.66 13.84
N PRO A 242 0.45 3.86 14.88
CA PRO A 242 -0.27 4.36 16.05
C PRO A 242 0.41 5.58 16.67
N CYS A 243 -0.30 6.69 16.77
CA CYS A 243 0.16 7.91 17.42
C CYS A 243 -0.94 8.50 18.33
N SER A 244 -0.54 9.34 19.27
CA SER A 244 -1.45 9.84 20.31
C SER A 244 -2.56 10.75 19.79
N GLY A 245 -2.31 11.56 18.76
CA GLY A 245 -3.34 12.42 18.17
C GLY A 245 -4.50 11.65 17.55
N PHE A 246 -4.24 10.46 17.01
CA PHE A 246 -5.27 9.61 16.40
C PHE A 246 -5.74 8.44 17.28
N ALA A 247 -5.32 8.36 18.56
CA ALA A 247 -5.59 7.21 19.42
C ALA A 247 -7.10 6.91 19.56
N ASN A 248 -7.95 7.93 19.69
CA ASN A 248 -9.40 7.76 19.80
C ASN A 248 -10.01 7.29 18.47
N THR A 249 -9.60 7.86 17.34
CA THR A 249 -10.03 7.42 16.01
C THR A 249 -9.65 5.95 15.76
N ILE A 250 -8.43 5.56 16.10
CA ILE A 250 -7.94 4.18 15.95
C ILE A 250 -8.78 3.22 16.78
N ARG A 251 -9.05 3.56 18.05
CA ARG A 251 -9.88 2.74 18.92
C ARG A 251 -11.29 2.55 18.34
N ARG A 252 -11.91 3.63 17.83
CA ARG A 252 -13.23 3.55 17.19
C ARG A 252 -13.22 2.69 15.93
N CYS A 253 -12.15 2.76 15.11
CA CYS A 253 -12.00 1.87 13.95
C CYS A 253 -11.86 0.40 14.37
N LEU A 254 -11.17 0.12 15.48
CA LEU A 254 -11.01 -1.25 15.99
C LEU A 254 -12.33 -1.80 16.57
N ASP A 255 -13.14 -0.95 17.20
CA ASP A 255 -14.43 -1.32 17.76
C ASP A 255 -15.53 -1.44 16.70
N ALA A 256 -15.45 -0.66 15.63
CA ALA A 256 -16.42 -0.63 14.54
C ALA A 256 -16.04 -1.60 13.42
N GLN A 257 -17.00 -2.36 12.89
CA GLN A 257 -16.76 -3.23 11.74
C GLN A 257 -16.86 -2.49 10.39
N SER A 258 -17.24 -1.21 10.40
CA SER A 258 -17.47 -0.41 9.19
C SER A 258 -16.20 0.12 8.55
N ILE A 259 -15.12 0.28 9.31
CA ILE A 259 -13.82 0.74 8.85
C ILE A 259 -12.75 -0.25 9.32
N GLN A 260 -12.12 -0.91 8.37
CA GLN A 260 -11.01 -1.81 8.68
C GLN A 260 -9.75 -1.01 8.99
N TYR A 261 -9.17 -1.19 10.17
CA TYR A 261 -7.91 -0.57 10.56
C TYR A 261 -6.74 -1.54 10.45
N VAL A 262 -5.66 -1.10 9.82
CA VAL A 262 -4.41 -1.86 9.69
C VAL A 262 -3.26 -1.07 10.34
N PRO A 263 -2.69 -1.57 11.45
CA PRO A 263 -1.51 -0.96 12.05
C PRO A 263 -0.27 -1.27 11.22
N VAL A 264 0.62 -0.29 11.14
CA VAL A 264 1.94 -0.42 10.50
C VAL A 264 3.04 0.07 11.43
N ALA A 265 4.27 -0.39 11.20
CA ALA A 265 5.45 0.08 11.92
C ALA A 265 6.23 1.15 11.15
N ASN A 266 5.80 1.48 9.94
CA ASN A 266 6.37 2.52 9.07
C ASN A 266 5.26 3.11 8.19
N GLU A 267 5.19 4.43 8.09
CA GLU A 267 4.14 5.12 7.33
C GLU A 267 4.24 4.84 5.83
N GLY A 268 5.46 4.69 5.30
CA GLY A 268 5.69 4.31 3.91
C GLY A 268 5.08 2.95 3.56
N THR A 269 5.17 1.98 4.46
CA THR A 269 4.46 0.69 4.35
C THR A 269 2.96 0.92 4.25
N GLY A 270 2.41 1.78 5.13
CA GLY A 270 1.00 2.15 5.14
C GLY A 270 0.53 2.77 3.83
N VAL A 271 1.31 3.68 3.27
CA VAL A 271 1.05 4.28 1.96
C VAL A 271 1.01 3.22 0.85
N GLY A 272 1.94 2.26 0.86
CA GLY A 272 1.94 1.13 -0.09
C GLY A 272 0.70 0.24 0.07
N ILE A 273 0.30 -0.07 1.29
CA ILE A 273 -0.91 -0.85 1.59
C ILE A 273 -2.16 -0.15 1.06
N CYS A 274 -2.28 1.17 1.29
CA CYS A 274 -3.40 1.96 0.78
C CYS A 274 -3.50 1.91 -0.75
N ALA A 275 -2.37 1.90 -1.45
CA ALA A 275 -2.37 1.78 -2.90
C ALA A 275 -2.98 0.44 -3.36
N GLY A 276 -2.58 -0.67 -2.74
CA GLY A 276 -3.15 -2.00 -3.00
C GLY A 276 -4.64 -2.09 -2.67
N ALA A 277 -5.05 -1.55 -1.53
CA ALA A 277 -6.44 -1.51 -1.11
C ALA A 277 -7.33 -0.72 -2.10
N TRP A 278 -6.83 0.42 -2.58
CA TRP A 278 -7.54 1.20 -3.61
C TRP A 278 -7.65 0.44 -4.94
N LEU A 279 -6.59 -0.24 -5.38
CA LEU A 279 -6.60 -1.07 -6.59
C LEU A 279 -7.68 -2.17 -6.51
N GLY A 280 -7.98 -2.68 -5.32
CA GLY A 280 -9.04 -3.65 -5.06
C GLY A 280 -10.43 -3.04 -4.82
N GLY A 281 -10.57 -1.70 -4.91
CA GLY A 281 -11.86 -1.00 -4.83
C GLY A 281 -12.25 -0.47 -3.44
N MET A 282 -11.34 -0.50 -2.47
CA MET A 282 -11.56 0.18 -1.20
C MET A 282 -11.38 1.69 -1.32
N THR A 283 -11.88 2.44 -0.35
CA THR A 283 -11.63 3.87 -0.18
C THR A 283 -10.68 4.06 1.01
N PRO A 284 -9.35 3.98 0.79
CA PRO A 284 -8.39 4.02 1.89
C PRO A 284 -8.06 5.44 2.34
N ALA A 285 -7.73 5.57 3.63
CA ALA A 285 -7.06 6.73 4.20
C ALA A 285 -5.82 6.30 5.00
N ALA A 286 -4.75 7.07 4.91
CA ALA A 286 -3.56 6.92 5.76
C ALA A 286 -3.53 8.03 6.79
N ILE A 287 -3.47 7.65 8.08
CA ILE A 287 -3.37 8.59 9.21
C ILE A 287 -1.96 8.56 9.78
N MET A 288 -1.37 9.72 10.04
CA MET A 288 0.02 9.85 10.50
C MET A 288 0.30 11.24 11.10
N GLU A 289 1.41 11.39 11.79
CA GLU A 289 1.97 12.72 12.05
C GLU A 289 2.60 13.28 10.75
N ASN A 290 2.81 14.60 10.66
CA ASN A 290 3.47 15.21 9.49
C ASN A 290 4.86 14.63 9.19
N LEU A 291 5.57 14.14 10.20
CA LEU A 291 6.84 13.42 10.04
C LEU A 291 6.70 12.16 9.17
N GLY A 292 5.56 11.50 9.26
CA GLY A 292 5.22 10.35 8.41
C GLY A 292 5.09 10.70 6.93
N LEU A 293 4.72 11.95 6.60
CA LEU A 293 4.73 12.45 5.21
C LEU A 293 6.15 12.41 4.64
N TYR A 294 7.14 12.84 5.41
CA TYR A 294 8.54 12.83 4.97
C TYR A 294 9.07 11.40 4.84
N ALA A 295 8.77 10.55 5.82
CA ALA A 295 9.14 9.13 5.79
C ALA A 295 8.52 8.39 4.59
N SER A 296 7.34 8.81 4.12
CA SER A 296 6.60 8.19 3.02
C SER A 296 6.93 8.77 1.63
N THR A 297 7.87 9.70 1.53
CA THR A 297 8.15 10.44 0.28
C THR A 297 8.37 9.52 -0.91
N TYR A 298 9.20 8.48 -0.73
CA TYR A 298 9.51 7.53 -1.81
C TYR A 298 8.25 6.79 -2.28
N GLN A 299 7.44 6.28 -1.36
CA GLN A 299 6.22 5.53 -1.67
C GLN A 299 5.17 6.41 -2.33
N LEU A 300 5.03 7.66 -1.89
CA LEU A 300 4.14 8.64 -2.52
C LEU A 300 4.59 8.94 -3.96
N MET A 301 5.87 9.25 -4.18
CA MET A 301 6.39 9.61 -5.50
C MET A 301 6.43 8.40 -6.44
N ARG A 302 7.07 7.32 -6.01
CA ARG A 302 7.29 6.13 -6.84
C ARG A 302 6.05 5.26 -6.99
N GLY A 303 5.17 5.26 -6.01
CA GLY A 303 3.91 4.53 -6.03
C GLY A 303 2.76 5.36 -6.59
N HIS A 304 2.23 6.26 -5.77
CA HIS A 304 0.99 6.96 -6.10
C HIS A 304 1.10 7.87 -7.33
N TYR A 305 2.17 8.67 -7.45
CA TYR A 305 2.33 9.55 -8.61
C TYR A 305 2.64 8.81 -9.89
N THR A 306 3.53 7.81 -9.85
CA THR A 306 3.91 7.05 -11.05
C THR A 306 2.71 6.30 -11.64
N PHE A 307 1.89 5.68 -10.79
CA PHE A 307 0.74 4.91 -11.24
C PHE A 307 -0.56 5.74 -11.32
N GLY A 308 -0.57 6.95 -10.79
CA GLY A 308 -1.79 7.76 -10.70
C GLY A 308 -2.82 7.09 -9.79
N ILE A 309 -2.43 6.73 -8.59
CA ILE A 309 -3.30 6.12 -7.57
C ILE A 309 -3.67 7.21 -6.56
N PRO A 310 -4.98 7.49 -6.33
CA PRO A 310 -5.40 8.45 -5.34
C PRO A 310 -5.17 7.93 -3.91
N LEU A 311 -4.96 8.85 -2.96
CA LEU A 311 -4.84 8.53 -1.54
C LEU A 311 -5.28 9.73 -0.70
N LEU A 312 -6.14 9.49 0.27
CA LEU A 312 -6.44 10.44 1.33
C LEU A 312 -5.39 10.29 2.44
N LEU A 313 -4.61 11.34 2.65
CA LEU A 313 -3.72 11.48 3.78
C LEU A 313 -4.38 12.37 4.83
N ILE A 314 -4.31 12.00 6.10
CA ILE A 314 -4.76 12.83 7.22
C ILE A 314 -3.59 12.91 8.19
N SER A 315 -3.01 14.09 8.33
CA SER A 315 -1.81 14.27 9.14
C SER A 315 -2.01 15.27 10.27
N GLU A 316 -1.54 14.89 11.46
CA GLU A 316 -1.40 15.80 12.60
C GLU A 316 -0.26 16.77 12.33
N TYR A 317 -0.48 18.06 12.54
CA TYR A 317 0.52 19.10 12.32
C TYR A 317 1.38 19.26 13.57
N ARG A 318 2.40 18.40 13.73
CA ARG A 318 3.40 18.55 14.81
C ARG A 318 4.30 19.75 14.50
N GLY A 319 4.58 20.54 15.54
CA GLY A 319 5.32 21.78 15.41
C GLY A 319 4.49 22.97 14.94
N ASP A 320 3.15 22.85 14.94
CA ASP A 320 2.24 23.97 14.74
C ASP A 320 2.22 24.90 15.99
N ALA A 321 1.59 26.04 15.85
CA ALA A 321 1.47 27.03 16.93
C ALA A 321 0.94 26.39 18.22
N GLY A 322 1.63 26.67 19.35
CA GLY A 322 1.27 26.14 20.66
C GLY A 322 1.96 24.83 21.05
N GLU A 323 2.67 24.16 20.15
CA GLU A 323 3.45 22.98 20.47
C GLU A 323 4.87 23.32 20.98
N THR A 324 5.54 22.32 21.55
CA THR A 324 6.90 22.48 22.11
C THR A 324 7.94 22.71 21.02
N GLU A 325 9.02 23.42 21.38
CA GLU A 325 10.17 23.72 20.50
C GLU A 325 10.78 22.48 19.82
N PHE A 326 10.66 21.31 20.45
CA PHE A 326 11.19 20.05 19.92
C PHE A 326 10.65 19.71 18.50
N PHE A 327 9.43 20.10 18.18
CA PHE A 327 8.81 19.82 16.89
C PHE A 327 8.82 21.03 15.91
N GLY A 328 9.33 22.19 16.35
CA GLY A 328 9.31 23.43 15.57
C GLY A 328 9.85 23.26 14.16
N ASP A 329 11.08 22.71 14.04
CA ASP A 329 11.73 22.52 12.71
C ASP A 329 10.92 21.60 11.80
N SER A 330 10.27 20.57 12.35
CA SER A 330 9.41 19.70 11.53
C SER A 330 8.12 20.37 11.12
N GLY A 331 7.58 21.25 11.96
CA GLY A 331 6.42 22.08 11.63
C GLY A 331 6.72 23.03 10.47
N ASP A 332 7.79 23.78 10.56
CA ASP A 332 8.22 24.75 9.54
C ASP A 332 8.42 24.12 8.16
N MET A 333 8.81 22.84 8.11
CA MET A 333 9.02 22.12 6.84
C MET A 333 7.74 21.56 6.24
N THR A 334 6.63 21.46 6.96
CA THR A 334 5.45 20.70 6.52
C THR A 334 4.78 21.28 5.29
N GLU A 335 4.37 22.56 5.33
CA GLU A 335 3.71 23.18 4.18
C GLU A 335 4.67 23.38 3.00
N PRO A 336 5.93 23.82 3.18
CA PRO A 336 6.92 23.82 2.10
C PRO A 336 7.10 22.45 1.44
N TRP A 337 7.16 21.36 2.23
CA TRP A 337 7.30 20.01 1.69
C TRP A 337 6.05 19.57 0.89
N LEU A 338 4.84 19.82 1.41
CA LEU A 338 3.59 19.52 0.71
C LEU A 338 3.53 20.25 -0.64
N ASN A 339 3.92 21.53 -0.65
CA ASN A 339 3.96 22.35 -1.87
C ASN A 339 5.02 21.84 -2.87
N ALA A 340 6.24 21.54 -2.41
CA ALA A 340 7.31 21.00 -3.26
C ALA A 340 6.96 19.62 -3.82
N SER A 341 6.28 18.79 -3.03
CA SER A 341 5.79 17.46 -3.42
C SER A 341 4.53 17.53 -4.29
N ARG A 342 3.96 18.72 -4.50
CA ARG A 342 2.71 18.94 -5.25
C ARG A 342 1.52 18.14 -4.70
N ILE A 343 1.50 17.93 -3.40
CA ILE A 343 0.37 17.33 -2.68
C ILE A 343 -0.54 18.47 -2.27
N ASN A 344 -1.74 18.53 -2.85
CA ASN A 344 -2.73 19.50 -2.42
C ASN A 344 -3.20 19.16 -1.02
N TYR A 345 -3.42 20.19 -0.20
CA TYR A 345 -3.82 19.99 1.18
C TYR A 345 -4.80 21.07 1.64
N ARG A 346 -5.47 20.79 2.74
CA ARG A 346 -6.23 21.76 3.51
C ARG A 346 -5.80 21.71 4.96
N LEU A 347 -5.40 22.85 5.50
CA LEU A 347 -5.12 23.04 6.91
C LEU A 347 -6.44 23.25 7.66
N ILE A 348 -6.71 22.40 8.65
CA ILE A 348 -7.90 22.44 9.49
C ILE A 348 -7.54 23.07 10.83
N ARG A 349 -8.23 24.15 11.16
CA ARG A 349 -8.15 24.87 12.44
C ARG A 349 -9.49 24.97 13.16
N ASP A 350 -10.54 24.40 12.56
CA ASP A 350 -11.89 24.31 13.12
C ASP A 350 -12.45 22.90 12.83
N LEU A 351 -12.91 22.21 13.88
CA LEU A 351 -13.46 20.85 13.78
C LEU A 351 -14.69 20.79 12.86
N HIS A 352 -15.47 21.87 12.75
CA HIS A 352 -16.62 21.91 11.83
C HIS A 352 -16.21 21.80 10.34
N GLU A 353 -14.97 22.13 10.00
CA GLU A 353 -14.45 21.98 8.64
C GLU A 353 -14.00 20.54 8.30
N LEU A 354 -13.83 19.66 9.31
CA LEU A 354 -13.18 18.36 9.12
C LEU A 354 -13.98 17.45 8.18
N LYS A 355 -15.26 17.20 8.46
CA LYS A 355 -16.13 16.32 7.65
C LYS A 355 -16.27 16.82 6.20
N PRO A 356 -16.58 18.12 5.95
CA PRO A 356 -16.58 18.66 4.59
C PRO A 356 -15.23 18.55 3.88
N SER A 357 -14.12 18.72 4.59
CA SER A 357 -12.77 18.62 4.02
C SER A 357 -12.41 17.19 3.60
N ILE A 358 -12.88 16.18 4.34
CA ILE A 358 -12.75 14.78 3.92
C ILE A 358 -13.49 14.56 2.59
N ARG A 359 -14.76 15.01 2.49
CA ARG A 359 -15.52 14.94 1.23
C ARG A 359 -14.78 15.58 0.07
N ASP A 360 -14.32 16.80 0.27
CA ASP A 360 -13.67 17.59 -0.80
C ASP A 360 -12.32 16.99 -1.18
N GLY A 361 -11.55 16.48 -0.20
CA GLY A 361 -10.31 15.75 -0.42
C GLY A 361 -10.52 14.47 -1.24
N LEU A 362 -11.53 13.67 -0.89
CA LEU A 362 -11.89 12.46 -1.65
C LEU A 362 -12.31 12.79 -3.08
N ARG A 363 -13.08 13.86 -3.30
CA ARG A 363 -13.43 14.32 -4.64
C ARG A 363 -12.21 14.74 -5.43
N TRP A 364 -11.36 15.55 -4.80
CA TRP A 364 -10.17 16.06 -5.46
C TRP A 364 -9.19 14.94 -5.83
N MET A 365 -8.91 14.01 -4.89
CA MET A 365 -7.98 12.91 -5.15
C MET A 365 -8.48 11.97 -6.24
N ASN A 366 -9.77 11.67 -6.27
CA ASN A 366 -10.37 10.80 -7.29
C ASN A 366 -10.37 11.46 -8.68
N PHE A 367 -10.60 12.77 -8.75
CA PHE A 367 -10.51 13.54 -10.00
C PHE A 367 -9.07 13.66 -10.49
N GLY A 368 -8.15 14.01 -9.58
CA GLY A 368 -6.74 14.24 -9.90
C GLY A 368 -5.91 12.96 -10.01
N LEU A 369 -6.41 11.82 -9.53
CA LEU A 369 -5.69 10.56 -9.39
C LEU A 369 -4.32 10.76 -8.69
N ARG A 370 -4.35 11.48 -7.58
CA ARG A 370 -3.17 11.87 -6.80
C ARG A 370 -3.49 11.91 -5.30
N PRO A 371 -2.48 11.83 -4.44
CA PRO A 371 -2.65 12.06 -3.01
C PRO A 371 -3.21 13.45 -2.71
N TYR A 372 -4.04 13.53 -1.66
CA TYR A 372 -4.53 14.77 -1.06
C TYR A 372 -4.35 14.69 0.45
N ASN A 373 -3.91 15.76 1.10
CA ASN A 373 -3.67 15.78 2.54
C ASN A 373 -4.64 16.70 3.29
N ILE A 374 -5.20 16.18 4.37
CA ILE A 374 -5.88 16.98 5.39
C ILE A 374 -4.87 17.16 6.53
N LEU A 375 -4.38 18.37 6.67
CA LEU A 375 -3.43 18.74 7.71
C LEU A 375 -4.21 19.32 8.89
N VAL A 376 -4.18 18.63 10.03
CA VAL A 376 -4.98 19.00 11.22
C VAL A 376 -4.10 19.69 12.23
N SER A 377 -4.47 20.91 12.65
CA SER A 377 -3.75 21.66 13.66
C SER A 377 -3.58 20.85 14.94
N PHE A 378 -2.41 20.95 15.55
CA PHE A 378 -2.08 20.27 16.80
C PHE A 378 -3.07 20.56 17.94
N ASP A 379 -3.54 21.80 18.06
CA ASP A 379 -4.50 22.23 19.09
C ASP A 379 -5.82 21.46 19.04
N LEU A 380 -6.23 21.00 17.85
CA LEU A 380 -7.48 20.24 17.67
C LEU A 380 -7.31 18.77 18.06
N THR A 381 -6.12 18.20 17.82
CA THR A 381 -5.84 16.79 18.11
C THR A 381 -5.55 16.56 19.60
N ARG A 382 -5.05 17.59 20.27
CA ARG A 382 -4.67 17.58 21.70
C ARG A 382 -5.05 18.90 22.34
N PRO A 383 -6.35 19.11 22.67
CA PRO A 383 -6.76 20.33 23.33
C PRO A 383 -5.95 20.51 24.61
N MET A 384 -5.31 21.67 24.75
CA MET A 384 -4.57 22.03 25.95
C MET A 384 -5.54 22.08 27.12
N PRO A 385 -5.18 21.50 28.29
CA PRO A 385 -5.97 21.76 29.49
C PRO A 385 -6.02 23.26 29.74
N GLY A 386 -7.22 23.82 29.76
CA GLY A 386 -7.46 25.24 29.97
C GLY A 386 -7.00 25.73 31.35
#